data_7f521cac87f68a6a0ecc57beae60131f
#
_entry.id   7f521cac87f68a6a0ecc57beae60131f
#
_cell.length_a   1.000
_cell.length_b   1.000
_cell.length_c   1.000
_cell.angle_alpha   90.00
_cell.angle_beta   90.00
_cell.angle_gamma   90.00
#
_symmetry.space_group_name_H-M   'P 1'
#
loop_
_entity.id
_entity.type
_entity.pdbx_description
1 polymer ?
#
loop_
_entity_poly.entity_id
_entity_poly.type
_entity_poly.pdbx_seq_one_letter_code
_entity_poly.pdbx_strand_id
1 'polypeptide(L)'
;MTPGPQAPHLREPAPRALLASASVAVALAAADTYVVVLALTDMMAGVGVGIDALQRATPIISGFLLGYVAVLPLIGRLADLTSRQRVLLSCLAVFVVGSIVTALASDLGVLVAGRVIQGVGGGGLVPATLAIVADLWPADRRGLPLGIVGAVQELGSVLGPLLGALLLAVADWRWIFWLNALAGVVLTAVVVRTGGGMPWRLRAGPLALAVVGLAVLTLALAAPEALTTSVALGGPFVPFGSATSVLLTPIGVLGLVLTSGALLWWLASAREVLRRADLLGAVLIGT
;
A
#
# COMPACT_ATOMS: atom_id res chain seq x y z
N MET A 1 17.09 50.90 -9.83
CA MET A 1 16.21 49.85 -9.26
C MET A 1 16.77 48.50 -9.73
N THR A 2 17.51 47.81 -8.88
CA THR A 2 17.98 46.45 -9.14
C THR A 2 16.87 45.46 -8.84
N PRO A 3 16.55 44.51 -9.74
CA PRO A 3 15.56 43.49 -9.44
C PRO A 3 16.04 42.61 -8.26
N GLY A 4 15.22 42.48 -7.25
CA GLY A 4 15.53 41.65 -6.09
C GLY A 4 15.67 40.17 -6.48
N PRO A 5 16.32 39.34 -5.64
CA PRO A 5 16.54 37.91 -5.94
C PRO A 5 15.22 37.21 -6.16
N GLN A 6 15.02 36.71 -7.38
CA GLN A 6 13.87 35.86 -7.72
C GLN A 6 13.91 34.60 -6.84
N ALA A 7 12.85 34.38 -6.08
CA ALA A 7 12.66 33.14 -5.33
C ALA A 7 12.82 31.92 -6.28
N PRO A 8 13.40 30.83 -5.82
CA PRO A 8 13.59 29.64 -6.67
C PRO A 8 12.22 29.21 -7.20
N HIS A 9 12.06 29.25 -8.52
CA HIS A 9 10.88 28.80 -9.21
C HIS A 9 10.67 27.33 -8.88
N LEU A 10 9.74 27.04 -7.96
CA LEU A 10 9.23 25.68 -7.79
C LEU A 10 8.67 25.27 -9.18
N ARG A 11 9.19 24.20 -9.74
CA ARG A 11 8.70 23.65 -11.00
C ARG A 11 7.20 23.45 -10.87
N GLU A 12 6.41 24.13 -11.72
CA GLU A 12 4.99 23.87 -11.80
C GLU A 12 4.78 22.38 -12.15
N PRO A 13 3.86 21.69 -11.48
CA PRO A 13 3.60 20.28 -11.77
C PRO A 13 3.22 20.14 -13.24
N ALA A 14 3.80 19.16 -13.93
CA ALA A 14 3.41 18.82 -15.29
C ALA A 14 2.05 18.08 -15.22
N PRO A 15 0.88 18.75 -15.44
CA PRO A 15 -0.44 18.20 -15.07
C PRO A 15 -0.74 16.89 -15.80
N ARG A 16 -0.27 16.76 -17.06
CA ARG A 16 -0.45 15.53 -17.85
C ARG A 16 0.34 14.35 -17.29
N ALA A 17 1.57 14.56 -16.85
CA ALA A 17 2.42 13.51 -16.31
C ALA A 17 1.95 13.06 -14.93
N LEU A 18 1.47 13.99 -14.10
CA LEU A 18 0.87 13.66 -12.79
C LEU A 18 -0.43 12.87 -12.97
N LEU A 19 -1.30 13.28 -13.91
CA LEU A 19 -2.51 12.53 -14.24
C LEU A 19 -2.17 11.11 -14.72
N ALA A 20 -1.23 10.98 -15.66
CA ALA A 20 -0.84 9.67 -16.19
C ALA A 20 -0.34 8.74 -15.07
N SER A 21 0.56 9.23 -14.20
CA SER A 21 1.08 8.42 -13.09
C SER A 21 0.01 8.06 -12.05
N ALA A 22 -0.92 8.98 -11.74
CA ALA A 22 -2.03 8.70 -10.85
C ALA A 22 -3.02 7.70 -11.47
N SER A 23 -3.31 7.80 -12.77
CA SER A 23 -4.17 6.84 -13.49
C SER A 23 -3.55 5.44 -13.54
N VAL A 24 -2.24 5.33 -13.75
CA VAL A 24 -1.53 4.04 -13.70
C VAL A 24 -1.55 3.45 -12.29
N ALA A 25 -1.50 4.28 -11.23
CA ALA A 25 -1.66 3.79 -9.86
C ALA A 25 -3.07 3.22 -9.61
N VAL A 26 -4.10 3.84 -10.17
CA VAL A 26 -5.48 3.32 -10.11
C VAL A 26 -5.58 1.99 -10.89
N ALA A 27 -4.98 1.90 -12.09
CA ALA A 27 -4.96 0.66 -12.85
C ALA A 27 -4.23 -0.47 -12.13
N LEU A 28 -3.14 -0.17 -11.42
CA LEU A 28 -2.40 -1.14 -10.62
C LEU A 28 -3.29 -1.75 -9.52
N ALA A 29 -4.04 -0.91 -8.79
CA ALA A 29 -4.98 -1.40 -7.77
C ALA A 29 -6.14 -2.19 -8.38
N ALA A 30 -6.65 -1.78 -9.54
CA ALA A 30 -7.68 -2.51 -10.27
C ALA A 30 -7.17 -3.88 -10.74
N ALA A 31 -5.98 -3.94 -11.32
CA ALA A 31 -5.34 -5.19 -11.75
C ALA A 31 -5.15 -6.16 -10.57
N ASP A 32 -4.69 -5.65 -9.42
CA ASP A 32 -4.48 -6.45 -8.20
C ASP A 32 -5.78 -7.09 -7.69
N THR A 33 -6.90 -6.39 -7.79
CA THR A 33 -8.21 -6.91 -7.35
C THR A 33 -8.60 -8.19 -8.11
N TYR A 34 -8.34 -8.23 -9.41
CA TYR A 34 -8.78 -9.33 -10.26
C TYR A 34 -7.75 -10.46 -10.41
N VAL A 35 -6.45 -10.14 -10.34
CA VAL A 35 -5.39 -11.14 -10.44
C VAL A 35 -5.45 -12.16 -9.31
N VAL A 36 -5.85 -11.74 -8.11
CA VAL A 36 -5.93 -12.61 -6.92
C VAL A 36 -6.97 -13.70 -7.06
N VAL A 37 -8.03 -13.48 -7.85
CA VAL A 37 -9.03 -14.52 -8.12
C VAL A 37 -8.41 -15.71 -8.84
N LEU A 38 -7.49 -15.49 -9.77
CA LEU A 38 -6.74 -16.55 -10.47
C LEU A 38 -5.70 -17.21 -9.57
N ALA A 39 -5.03 -16.41 -8.73
CA ALA A 39 -3.98 -16.90 -7.85
C ALA A 39 -4.49 -17.57 -6.56
N LEU A 40 -5.81 -17.55 -6.31
CA LEU A 40 -6.37 -17.94 -5.02
C LEU A 40 -5.97 -19.36 -4.59
N THR A 41 -6.03 -20.33 -5.50
CA THR A 41 -5.67 -21.72 -5.21
C THR A 41 -4.19 -21.87 -4.87
N ASP A 42 -3.32 -21.17 -5.58
CA ASP A 42 -1.88 -21.20 -5.34
C ASP A 42 -1.53 -20.47 -4.03
N MET A 43 -2.22 -19.36 -3.73
CA MET A 43 -2.10 -18.65 -2.46
C MET A 43 -2.52 -19.53 -1.29
N MET A 44 -3.64 -20.26 -1.42
CA MET A 44 -4.12 -21.21 -0.39
C MET A 44 -3.07 -22.31 -0.14
N ALA A 45 -2.61 -22.93 -1.19
CA ALA A 45 -1.56 -23.97 -1.10
C ALA A 45 -0.29 -23.42 -0.44
N GLY A 46 0.12 -22.20 -0.83
CA GLY A 46 1.31 -21.54 -0.31
C GLY A 46 1.27 -21.17 1.17
N VAL A 47 0.08 -21.13 1.79
CA VAL A 47 -0.10 -20.89 3.23
C VAL A 47 -0.70 -22.09 3.99
N GLY A 48 -0.63 -23.30 3.38
CA GLY A 48 -1.05 -24.54 4.01
C GLY A 48 -2.57 -24.69 4.17
N VAL A 49 -3.37 -24.04 3.34
CA VAL A 49 -4.83 -24.18 3.32
C VAL A 49 -5.23 -25.10 2.17
N GLY A 50 -5.83 -26.25 2.49
CA GLY A 50 -6.29 -27.21 1.51
C GLY A 50 -7.47 -26.67 0.67
N ILE A 51 -7.63 -27.21 -0.54
CA ILE A 51 -8.68 -26.79 -1.47
C ILE A 51 -10.12 -27.11 -0.94
N ASP A 52 -10.20 -28.10 -0.07
CA ASP A 52 -11.42 -28.47 0.67
C ASP A 52 -11.89 -27.40 1.66
N ALA A 53 -10.98 -26.49 2.06
CA ALA A 53 -11.21 -25.41 3.01
C ALA A 53 -11.37 -24.03 2.33
N LEU A 54 -11.95 -23.99 1.12
CA LEU A 54 -12.11 -22.76 0.31
C LEU A 54 -12.81 -21.62 1.08
N GLN A 55 -13.77 -21.95 1.94
CA GLN A 55 -14.43 -20.96 2.79
C GLN A 55 -13.49 -20.22 3.73
N ARG A 56 -12.43 -20.87 4.20
CA ARG A 56 -11.40 -20.24 5.06
C ARG A 56 -10.52 -19.26 4.28
N ALA A 57 -10.45 -19.41 2.96
CA ALA A 57 -9.67 -18.54 2.09
C ALA A 57 -10.44 -17.28 1.63
N THR A 58 -11.77 -17.25 1.80
CA THR A 58 -12.59 -16.07 1.46
C THR A 58 -12.03 -14.74 1.96
N PRO A 59 -11.45 -14.64 3.18
CA PRO A 59 -10.84 -13.40 3.67
C PRO A 59 -9.66 -12.89 2.85
N ILE A 60 -9.03 -13.70 2.01
CA ILE A 60 -7.95 -13.26 1.10
C ILE A 60 -8.49 -12.21 0.11
N ILE A 61 -9.69 -12.43 -0.42
CA ILE A 61 -10.36 -11.51 -1.35
C ILE A 61 -11.13 -10.44 -0.57
N SER A 62 -12.00 -10.87 0.37
CA SER A 62 -12.85 -9.93 1.10
C SER A 62 -12.08 -9.00 2.02
N GLY A 63 -10.92 -9.40 2.54
CA GLY A 63 -10.05 -8.55 3.34
C GLY A 63 -9.54 -7.34 2.56
N PHE A 64 -9.13 -7.53 1.31
CA PHE A 64 -8.77 -6.42 0.42
C PHE A 64 -9.98 -5.49 0.18
N LEU A 65 -11.14 -6.05 -0.17
CA LEU A 65 -12.36 -5.27 -0.42
C LEU A 65 -12.82 -4.51 0.82
N LEU A 66 -12.71 -5.12 2.00
CA LEU A 66 -13.02 -4.46 3.27
C LEU A 66 -12.11 -3.26 3.50
N GLY A 67 -10.80 -3.43 3.38
CA GLY A 67 -9.84 -2.32 3.48
C GLY A 67 -10.10 -1.23 2.45
N TYR A 68 -10.41 -1.64 1.20
CA TYR A 68 -10.73 -0.74 0.10
C TYR A 68 -11.95 0.13 0.40
N VAL A 69 -13.07 -0.46 0.81
CA VAL A 69 -14.32 0.27 1.08
C VAL A 69 -14.19 1.12 2.34
N ALA A 70 -13.57 0.59 3.39
CA ALA A 70 -13.44 1.29 4.67
C ALA A 70 -12.68 2.62 4.58
N VAL A 71 -11.74 2.74 3.64
CA VAL A 71 -10.91 3.95 3.51
C VAL A 71 -11.57 5.05 2.67
N LEU A 72 -12.56 4.73 1.81
CA LEU A 72 -13.14 5.67 0.86
C LEU A 72 -13.64 6.99 1.50
N PRO A 73 -14.44 6.98 2.59
CA PRO A 73 -14.92 8.23 3.21
C PRO A 73 -13.78 9.07 3.79
N LEU A 74 -12.76 8.39 4.35
CA LEU A 74 -11.62 9.05 4.98
C LEU A 74 -10.73 9.74 3.95
N ILE A 75 -10.48 9.11 2.81
CA ILE A 75 -9.59 9.68 1.78
C ILE A 75 -10.19 10.93 1.14
N GLY A 76 -11.50 10.95 0.87
CA GLY A 76 -12.16 12.16 0.37
C GLY A 76 -11.90 13.34 1.31
N ARG A 77 -12.13 13.14 2.60
CA ARG A 77 -11.93 14.18 3.62
C ARG A 77 -10.46 14.59 3.80
N LEU A 78 -9.53 13.62 3.77
CA LEU A 78 -8.10 13.91 3.83
C LEU A 78 -7.62 14.70 2.60
N ALA A 79 -8.17 14.42 1.42
CA ALA A 79 -7.86 15.16 0.20
C ALA A 79 -8.31 16.63 0.25
N ASP A 80 -9.36 16.94 1.02
CA ASP A 80 -9.81 18.32 1.24
C ASP A 80 -8.95 19.07 2.27
N LEU A 81 -8.37 18.35 3.24
CA LEU A 81 -7.61 18.94 4.35
C LEU A 81 -6.10 19.02 4.09
N THR A 82 -5.59 18.28 3.11
CA THR A 82 -4.16 18.22 2.81
C THR A 82 -3.90 18.33 1.29
N SER A 83 -2.63 18.38 0.88
CA SER A 83 -2.35 18.34 -0.55
C SER A 83 -2.69 16.95 -1.12
N ARG A 84 -3.43 16.92 -2.22
CA ARG A 84 -3.94 15.70 -2.88
C ARG A 84 -2.82 14.76 -3.31
N GLN A 85 -1.66 15.34 -3.69
CA GLN A 85 -0.44 14.56 -3.95
C GLN A 85 0.04 13.82 -2.69
N ARG A 86 -0.05 14.40 -1.49
CA ARG A 86 0.31 13.71 -0.24
C ARG A 86 -0.58 12.51 0.01
N VAL A 87 -1.88 12.68 -0.20
CA VAL A 87 -2.85 11.60 -0.04
C VAL A 87 -2.54 10.47 -1.00
N LEU A 88 -2.31 10.77 -2.29
CA LEU A 88 -1.94 9.78 -3.31
C LEU A 88 -0.64 9.01 -2.92
N LEU A 89 0.39 9.73 -2.49
CA LEU A 89 1.66 9.13 -2.06
C LEU A 89 1.51 8.27 -0.81
N SER A 90 0.66 8.69 0.16
CA SER A 90 0.34 7.89 1.34
C SER A 90 -0.37 6.59 0.96
N CYS A 91 -1.35 6.67 0.06
CA CYS A 91 -2.07 5.50 -0.45
C CYS A 91 -1.14 4.52 -1.18
N LEU A 92 -0.24 5.03 -2.04
CA LEU A 92 0.79 4.22 -2.70
C LEU A 92 1.72 3.55 -1.68
N ALA A 93 2.17 4.28 -0.66
CA ALA A 93 3.04 3.72 0.38
C ALA A 93 2.34 2.60 1.16
N VAL A 94 1.08 2.78 1.56
CA VAL A 94 0.29 1.75 2.24
C VAL A 94 0.07 0.54 1.33
N PHE A 95 -0.23 0.75 0.04
CA PHE A 95 -0.38 -0.31 -0.95
C PHE A 95 0.91 -1.13 -1.10
N VAL A 96 2.08 -0.48 -1.18
CA VAL A 96 3.40 -1.13 -1.26
C VAL A 96 3.66 -1.97 -0.01
N VAL A 97 3.40 -1.42 1.19
CA VAL A 97 3.57 -2.16 2.45
C VAL A 97 2.67 -3.40 2.48
N GLY A 98 1.39 -3.25 2.13
CA GLY A 98 0.46 -4.38 2.04
C GLY A 98 0.92 -5.43 1.04
N SER A 99 1.43 -5.03 -0.12
CA SER A 99 1.96 -5.92 -1.15
C SER A 99 3.17 -6.72 -0.62
N ILE A 100 4.11 -6.06 0.06
CA ILE A 100 5.28 -6.72 0.67
C ILE A 100 4.85 -7.73 1.74
N VAL A 101 3.93 -7.34 2.64
CA VAL A 101 3.41 -8.24 3.69
C VAL A 101 2.73 -9.46 3.06
N THR A 102 1.94 -9.26 2.01
CA THR A 102 1.28 -10.36 1.29
C THR A 102 2.28 -11.27 0.59
N ALA A 103 3.31 -10.71 -0.08
CA ALA A 103 4.35 -11.49 -0.75
C ALA A 103 5.15 -12.39 0.23
N LEU A 104 5.34 -11.93 1.46
CA LEU A 104 6.09 -12.62 2.50
C LEU A 104 5.23 -13.53 3.38
N ALA A 105 3.91 -13.60 3.13
CA ALA A 105 3.01 -14.37 3.97
C ALA A 105 3.36 -15.87 4.00
N SER A 106 3.49 -16.41 5.20
CA SER A 106 3.74 -17.83 5.50
C SER A 106 2.51 -18.53 6.07
N ASP A 107 1.51 -17.77 6.53
CA ASP A 107 0.25 -18.26 7.06
C ASP A 107 -0.92 -17.41 6.58
N LEU A 108 -2.16 -17.94 6.73
CA LEU A 108 -3.37 -17.28 6.28
C LEU A 108 -3.61 -15.94 6.98
N GLY A 109 -3.27 -15.81 8.26
CA GLY A 109 -3.49 -14.58 9.02
C GLY A 109 -2.64 -13.43 8.50
N VAL A 110 -1.35 -13.68 8.25
CA VAL A 110 -0.43 -12.70 7.62
C VAL A 110 -0.90 -12.32 6.22
N LEU A 111 -1.32 -13.33 5.44
CA LEU A 111 -1.81 -13.11 4.08
C LEU A 111 -3.03 -12.16 4.09
N VAL A 112 -4.02 -12.45 4.92
CA VAL A 112 -5.23 -11.63 5.05
C VAL A 112 -4.90 -10.23 5.58
N ALA A 113 -4.02 -10.11 6.58
CA ALA A 113 -3.58 -8.82 7.08
C ALA A 113 -2.91 -7.97 5.98
N GLY A 114 -2.02 -8.59 5.19
CA GLY A 114 -1.41 -7.95 4.03
C GLY A 114 -2.44 -7.46 3.02
N ARG A 115 -3.46 -8.27 2.73
CA ARG A 115 -4.56 -7.92 1.82
C ARG A 115 -5.41 -6.76 2.33
N VAL A 116 -5.73 -6.73 3.64
CA VAL A 116 -6.45 -5.59 4.25
C VAL A 116 -5.64 -4.30 4.11
N ILE A 117 -4.35 -4.32 4.48
CA ILE A 117 -3.45 -3.15 4.36
C ILE A 117 -3.36 -2.69 2.90
N GLN A 118 -3.19 -3.63 1.97
CA GLN A 118 -3.12 -3.35 0.54
C GLN A 118 -4.43 -2.75 0.02
N GLY A 119 -5.58 -3.25 0.50
CA GLY A 119 -6.91 -2.71 0.20
C GLY A 119 -7.08 -1.27 0.68
N VAL A 120 -6.64 -0.95 1.90
CA VAL A 120 -6.64 0.44 2.41
C VAL A 120 -5.81 1.36 1.50
N GLY A 121 -4.63 0.92 1.06
CA GLY A 121 -3.83 1.68 0.10
C GLY A 121 -4.52 1.85 -1.24
N GLY A 122 -4.94 0.74 -1.86
CA GLY A 122 -5.57 0.69 -3.18
C GLY A 122 -6.88 1.47 -3.27
N GLY A 123 -7.75 1.33 -2.25
CA GLY A 123 -9.03 2.03 -2.17
C GLY A 123 -8.90 3.55 -2.13
N GLY A 124 -7.79 4.07 -1.60
CA GLY A 124 -7.54 5.50 -1.57
C GLY A 124 -7.03 6.09 -2.89
N LEU A 125 -6.52 5.27 -3.82
CA LEU A 125 -5.92 5.76 -5.06
C LEU A 125 -6.95 6.42 -6.00
N VAL A 126 -8.15 5.86 -6.12
CA VAL A 126 -9.21 6.41 -6.97
C VAL A 126 -9.64 7.79 -6.49
N PRO A 127 -10.14 7.99 -5.25
CA PRO A 127 -10.59 9.30 -4.80
C PRO A 127 -9.45 10.33 -4.76
N ALA A 128 -8.22 9.92 -4.42
CA ALA A 128 -7.07 10.82 -4.48
C ALA A 128 -6.77 11.29 -5.91
N THR A 129 -6.88 10.41 -6.91
CA THR A 129 -6.68 10.75 -8.32
C THR A 129 -7.79 11.67 -8.83
N LEU A 130 -9.06 11.38 -8.51
CA LEU A 130 -10.18 12.23 -8.88
C LEU A 130 -10.05 13.63 -8.26
N ALA A 131 -9.56 13.72 -7.02
CA ALA A 131 -9.27 14.96 -6.36
C ALA A 131 -8.15 15.76 -7.06
N ILE A 132 -7.10 15.10 -7.56
CA ILE A 132 -6.04 15.73 -8.38
C ILE A 132 -6.61 16.29 -9.68
N VAL A 133 -7.51 15.54 -10.35
CA VAL A 133 -8.19 16.04 -11.55
C VAL A 133 -9.01 17.30 -11.23
N ALA A 134 -9.71 17.32 -10.09
CA ALA A 134 -10.49 18.47 -9.66
C ALA A 134 -9.64 19.72 -9.39
N ASP A 135 -8.37 19.56 -8.98
CA ASP A 135 -7.44 20.68 -8.78
C ASP A 135 -6.82 21.20 -10.07
N LEU A 136 -6.46 20.29 -10.97
CA LEU A 136 -5.68 20.63 -12.16
C LEU A 136 -6.52 21.10 -13.33
N TRP A 137 -7.84 20.76 -13.36
CA TRP A 137 -8.74 21.13 -14.45
C TRP A 137 -9.98 21.88 -13.94
N PRO A 138 -10.40 22.96 -14.64
CA PRO A 138 -11.65 23.64 -14.35
C PRO A 138 -12.84 22.70 -14.61
N ALA A 139 -13.98 22.96 -13.96
CA ALA A 139 -15.15 22.06 -13.95
C ALA A 139 -15.66 21.67 -15.34
N ASP A 140 -15.63 22.62 -16.28
CA ASP A 140 -16.06 22.47 -17.69
C ASP A 140 -15.13 21.57 -18.52
N ARG A 141 -13.88 21.31 -18.06
CA ARG A 141 -12.86 20.54 -18.79
C ARG A 141 -12.44 19.25 -18.11
N ARG A 142 -13.12 18.82 -17.04
CA ARG A 142 -12.81 17.58 -16.31
C ARG A 142 -13.22 16.30 -17.00
N GLY A 143 -14.15 16.37 -17.97
CA GLY A 143 -14.71 15.18 -18.63
C GLY A 143 -13.64 14.27 -19.24
N LEU A 144 -12.71 14.83 -20.02
CA LEU A 144 -11.64 14.04 -20.64
C LEU A 144 -10.66 13.43 -19.62
N PRO A 145 -10.09 14.19 -18.65
CA PRO A 145 -9.25 13.60 -17.61
C PRO A 145 -9.94 12.48 -16.79
N LEU A 146 -11.21 12.67 -16.42
CA LEU A 146 -11.98 11.65 -15.69
C LEU A 146 -12.22 10.41 -16.55
N GLY A 147 -12.53 10.61 -17.84
CA GLY A 147 -12.66 9.52 -18.81
C GLY A 147 -11.37 8.72 -18.98
N ILE A 148 -10.21 9.38 -18.99
CA ILE A 148 -8.89 8.72 -19.04
C ILE A 148 -8.67 7.87 -17.77
N VAL A 149 -8.94 8.40 -16.57
CA VAL A 149 -8.82 7.65 -15.33
C VAL A 149 -9.67 6.40 -15.36
N GLY A 150 -10.96 6.52 -15.75
CA GLY A 150 -11.87 5.39 -15.86
C GLY A 150 -11.41 4.36 -16.89
N ALA A 151 -11.03 4.79 -18.09
CA ALA A 151 -10.55 3.89 -19.14
C ALA A 151 -9.28 3.13 -18.72
N VAL A 152 -8.33 3.80 -18.08
CA VAL A 152 -7.09 3.18 -17.59
C VAL A 152 -7.37 2.22 -16.42
N GLN A 153 -8.35 2.53 -15.56
CA GLN A 153 -8.82 1.62 -14.52
C GLN A 153 -9.40 0.34 -15.12
N GLU A 154 -10.29 0.45 -16.11
CA GLU A 154 -10.88 -0.71 -16.79
C GLU A 154 -9.84 -1.52 -17.56
N LEU A 155 -8.87 -0.87 -18.19
CA LEU A 155 -7.72 -1.58 -18.76
C LEU A 155 -6.95 -2.37 -17.71
N GLY A 156 -6.75 -1.81 -16.52
CA GLY A 156 -6.13 -2.51 -15.39
C GLY A 156 -6.91 -3.76 -15.00
N SER A 157 -8.24 -3.67 -14.91
CA SER A 157 -9.10 -4.80 -14.54
C SER A 157 -9.06 -5.94 -15.56
N VAL A 158 -8.90 -5.64 -16.84
CA VAL A 158 -8.77 -6.63 -17.92
C VAL A 158 -7.35 -7.19 -18.00
N LEU A 159 -6.34 -6.33 -17.92
CA LEU A 159 -4.94 -6.75 -18.02
C LEU A 159 -4.45 -7.50 -16.78
N GLY A 160 -5.03 -7.21 -15.60
CA GLY A 160 -4.66 -7.88 -14.35
C GLY A 160 -4.71 -9.41 -14.44
N PRO A 161 -5.85 -10.02 -14.76
CA PRO A 161 -5.97 -11.47 -14.96
C PRO A 161 -5.01 -12.01 -16.02
N LEU A 162 -4.85 -11.31 -17.14
CA LEU A 162 -3.96 -11.74 -18.22
C LEU A 162 -2.50 -11.80 -17.75
N LEU A 163 -2.01 -10.73 -17.14
CA LEU A 163 -0.66 -10.66 -16.60
C LEU A 163 -0.47 -11.66 -15.45
N GLY A 164 -1.50 -11.84 -14.62
CA GLY A 164 -1.49 -12.84 -13.54
C GLY A 164 -1.37 -14.25 -14.08
N ALA A 165 -2.15 -14.62 -15.10
CA ALA A 165 -2.07 -15.93 -15.73
C ALA A 165 -0.68 -16.20 -16.33
N LEU A 166 -0.10 -15.20 -17.04
CA LEU A 166 1.25 -15.30 -17.58
C LEU A 166 2.29 -15.48 -16.48
N LEU A 167 2.15 -14.75 -15.38
CA LEU A 167 3.09 -14.82 -14.27
C LEU A 167 3.01 -16.17 -13.55
N LEU A 168 1.79 -16.64 -13.27
CA LEU A 168 1.57 -17.93 -12.61
C LEU A 168 2.02 -19.12 -13.47
N ALA A 169 2.08 -18.98 -14.79
CA ALA A 169 2.62 -20.01 -15.68
C ALA A 169 4.14 -20.23 -15.53
N VAL A 170 4.88 -19.25 -15.03
CA VAL A 170 6.35 -19.25 -14.99
C VAL A 170 6.94 -18.99 -13.59
N ALA A 171 6.12 -18.51 -12.65
CA ALA A 171 6.59 -18.08 -11.34
C ALA A 171 5.57 -18.37 -10.23
N ASP A 172 6.01 -18.29 -8.98
CA ASP A 172 5.15 -18.41 -7.79
C ASP A 172 4.23 -17.19 -7.66
N TRP A 173 3.05 -17.38 -7.05
CA TRP A 173 2.05 -16.32 -6.82
C TRP A 173 2.59 -15.09 -6.07
N ARG A 174 3.62 -15.25 -5.23
CA ARG A 174 4.26 -14.15 -4.49
C ARG A 174 4.85 -13.09 -5.41
N TRP A 175 5.26 -13.45 -6.62
CA TRP A 175 5.79 -12.52 -7.60
C TRP A 175 4.77 -11.47 -8.06
N ILE A 176 3.47 -11.78 -8.00
CA ILE A 176 2.40 -10.81 -8.27
C ILE A 176 2.56 -9.62 -7.30
N PHE A 177 2.73 -9.91 -6.04
CA PHE A 177 2.84 -8.89 -4.99
C PHE A 177 4.19 -8.17 -4.97
N TRP A 178 5.27 -8.87 -5.33
CA TRP A 178 6.57 -8.22 -5.55
C TRP A 178 6.54 -7.24 -6.72
N LEU A 179 5.88 -7.56 -7.82
CA LEU A 179 5.68 -6.67 -8.94
C LEU A 179 4.78 -5.46 -8.56
N ASN A 180 3.73 -5.70 -7.79
CA ASN A 180 2.89 -4.63 -7.26
C ASN A 180 3.69 -3.67 -6.36
N ALA A 181 4.55 -4.20 -5.48
CA ALA A 181 5.42 -3.40 -4.63
C ALA A 181 6.42 -2.58 -5.47
N LEU A 182 7.09 -3.21 -6.43
CA LEU A 182 8.01 -2.53 -7.35
C LEU A 182 7.32 -1.43 -8.16
N ALA A 183 6.17 -1.74 -8.76
CA ALA A 183 5.38 -0.76 -9.51
C ALA A 183 4.94 0.41 -8.62
N GLY A 184 4.48 0.14 -7.40
CA GLY A 184 4.11 1.17 -6.43
C GLY A 184 5.28 2.07 -6.04
N VAL A 185 6.48 1.53 -5.84
CA VAL A 185 7.70 2.31 -5.57
C VAL A 185 8.07 3.17 -6.77
N VAL A 186 8.05 2.61 -7.98
CA VAL A 186 8.33 3.35 -9.22
C VAL A 186 7.33 4.49 -9.41
N LEU A 187 6.04 4.21 -9.23
CA LEU A 187 4.99 5.22 -9.32
C LEU A 187 5.16 6.32 -8.26
N THR A 188 5.52 5.95 -7.03
CA THR A 188 5.85 6.93 -5.98
C THR A 188 6.98 7.87 -6.43
N ALA A 189 8.05 7.33 -7.00
CA ALA A 189 9.16 8.13 -7.52
C ALA A 189 8.72 9.05 -8.68
N VAL A 190 7.89 8.55 -9.59
CA VAL A 190 7.33 9.34 -10.71
C VAL A 190 6.42 10.45 -10.20
N VAL A 191 5.49 10.16 -9.28
CA VAL A 191 4.57 11.16 -8.69
C VAL A 191 5.35 12.25 -7.96
N VAL A 192 6.42 11.90 -7.21
CA VAL A 192 7.27 12.89 -6.56
C VAL A 192 7.96 13.80 -7.57
N ARG A 193 8.48 13.25 -8.67
CA ARG A 193 9.18 14.03 -9.72
C ARG A 193 8.23 14.91 -10.51
N THR A 194 7.05 14.43 -10.85
CA THR A 194 6.07 15.13 -11.71
C THR A 194 5.21 16.11 -10.92
N GLY A 195 5.01 15.89 -9.64
CA GLY A 195 4.19 16.72 -8.75
C GLY A 195 4.93 17.90 -8.09
N GLY A 196 6.15 18.25 -8.57
CA GLY A 196 6.89 19.40 -8.04
C GLY A 196 7.80 19.09 -6.85
N GLY A 197 8.02 17.81 -6.54
CA GLY A 197 8.89 17.35 -5.46
C GLY A 197 8.15 16.69 -4.30
N MET A 198 8.87 16.34 -3.25
CA MET A 198 8.30 15.73 -2.06
C MET A 198 7.48 16.80 -1.28
N PRO A 199 6.16 16.61 -1.13
CA PRO A 199 5.28 17.63 -0.54
C PRO A 199 5.39 17.78 0.98
N TRP A 200 6.21 16.97 1.64
CA TRP A 200 6.52 17.06 3.06
C TRP A 200 8.01 16.87 3.32
N ARG A 201 8.51 17.48 4.38
CA ARG A 201 9.80 17.11 4.93
C ARG A 201 9.65 15.76 5.61
N LEU A 202 10.20 14.71 5.01
CA LEU A 202 10.33 13.41 5.68
C LEU A 202 11.14 13.62 6.96
N ARG A 203 10.48 13.51 8.11
CA ARG A 203 11.21 13.47 9.38
C ARG A 203 12.00 12.17 9.40
N ALA A 204 13.32 12.29 9.46
CA ALA A 204 14.22 11.14 9.38
C ALA A 204 13.91 10.09 10.47
N GLY A 205 13.46 10.51 11.65
CA GLY A 205 13.14 9.62 12.76
C GLY A 205 12.06 8.61 12.47
N PRO A 206 10.79 9.00 12.21
CA PRO A 206 9.74 8.03 11.92
C PRO A 206 9.97 7.25 10.62
N LEU A 207 10.63 7.83 9.62
CA LEU A 207 11.01 7.10 8.41
C LEU A 207 12.04 6.00 8.70
N ALA A 208 13.10 6.32 9.43
CA ALA A 208 14.10 5.33 9.83
C ALA A 208 13.49 4.21 10.66
N LEU A 209 12.61 4.56 11.62
CA LEU A 209 11.90 3.58 12.43
C LEU A 209 10.98 2.69 11.60
N ALA A 210 10.28 3.24 10.60
CA ALA A 210 9.44 2.49 9.68
C ALA A 210 10.27 1.52 8.81
N VAL A 211 11.40 1.98 8.29
CA VAL A 211 12.31 1.15 7.48
C VAL A 211 12.90 0.02 8.31
N VAL A 212 13.37 0.30 9.53
CA VAL A 212 13.92 -0.72 10.43
C VAL A 212 12.81 -1.70 10.84
N GLY A 213 11.62 -1.20 11.22
CA GLY A 213 10.50 -2.05 11.59
C GLY A 213 10.05 -2.96 10.43
N LEU A 214 9.98 -2.42 9.22
CA LEU A 214 9.66 -3.20 8.04
C LEU A 214 10.76 -4.24 7.72
N ALA A 215 12.04 -3.88 7.85
CA ALA A 215 13.16 -4.82 7.66
C ALA A 215 13.12 -5.95 8.70
N VAL A 216 12.83 -5.66 9.95
CA VAL A 216 12.67 -6.67 11.01
C VAL A 216 11.44 -7.55 10.73
N LEU A 217 10.33 -6.96 10.28
CA LEU A 217 9.13 -7.70 9.91
C LEU A 217 9.36 -8.59 8.69
N THR A 218 10.06 -8.10 7.66
CA THR A 218 10.43 -8.92 6.50
C THR A 218 11.36 -10.08 6.90
N LEU A 219 12.29 -9.84 7.82
CA LEU A 219 13.16 -10.88 8.35
C LEU A 219 12.36 -11.95 9.12
N ALA A 220 11.38 -11.54 9.94
CA ALA A 220 10.49 -12.45 10.63
C ALA A 220 9.66 -13.29 9.65
N LEU A 221 9.06 -12.66 8.63
CA LEU A 221 8.20 -13.34 7.66
C LEU A 221 8.99 -14.26 6.73
N ALA A 222 10.23 -13.89 6.36
CA ALA A 222 11.11 -14.73 5.53
C ALA A 222 11.61 -15.95 6.29
N ALA A 223 11.67 -15.88 7.64
CA ALA A 223 12.12 -16.96 8.53
C ALA A 223 13.33 -17.77 7.99
N PRO A 224 14.47 -17.12 7.66
CA PRO A 224 15.57 -17.81 7.00
C PRO A 224 16.10 -18.94 7.87
N GLU A 225 16.41 -20.10 7.27
CA GLU A 225 16.87 -21.31 7.95
C GLU A 225 18.05 -21.05 8.91
N ALA A 226 18.95 -20.16 8.53
CA ALA A 226 20.09 -19.78 9.37
C ALA A 226 19.69 -19.20 10.74
N LEU A 227 18.49 -18.59 10.85
CA LEU A 227 17.97 -18.05 12.11
C LEU A 227 17.01 -19.02 12.82
N THR A 228 16.40 -19.95 12.08
CA THR A 228 15.47 -20.94 12.64
C THR A 228 16.18 -22.16 13.21
N THR A 229 17.36 -22.50 12.68
CA THR A 229 18.12 -23.72 13.02
C THR A 229 19.36 -23.47 13.88
N SER A 230 19.77 -22.20 14.09
CA SER A 230 20.99 -21.92 14.86
C SER A 230 20.81 -22.12 16.35
N VAL A 231 21.60 -23.03 16.90
CA VAL A 231 21.83 -23.20 18.33
C VAL A 231 22.88 -22.17 18.74
N ALA A 232 22.51 -21.13 19.48
CA ALA A 232 23.43 -20.17 20.03
C ALA A 232 23.92 -20.64 21.39
N LEU A 233 25.25 -20.67 21.58
CA LEU A 233 26.02 -20.70 22.83
C LEU A 233 25.25 -21.05 24.13
N GLY A 234 25.07 -22.35 24.39
CA GLY A 234 24.67 -22.86 25.70
C GLY A 234 23.18 -22.88 26.04
N GLY A 235 22.29 -22.53 25.15
CA GLY A 235 20.84 -22.67 25.25
C GLY A 235 20.15 -22.50 23.92
N PRO A 236 18.96 -23.09 23.69
CA PRO A 236 18.23 -22.90 22.45
C PRO A 236 17.75 -21.45 22.36
N PHE A 237 18.46 -20.60 21.65
CA PHE A 237 17.93 -19.32 21.23
C PHE A 237 16.99 -19.59 20.05
N VAL A 238 15.70 -19.60 20.29
CA VAL A 238 14.65 -19.78 19.28
C VAL A 238 14.03 -18.42 18.99
N PRO A 239 14.58 -17.62 18.04
CA PRO A 239 14.08 -16.28 17.76
C PRO A 239 12.65 -16.30 17.24
N PHE A 240 12.20 -17.43 16.71
CA PHE A 240 10.83 -17.64 16.23
C PHE A 240 9.95 -18.41 17.24
N GLY A 241 10.51 -19.05 18.24
CA GLY A 241 9.78 -19.75 19.31
C GLY A 241 8.84 -20.85 18.79
N SER A 242 7.91 -21.29 19.66
CA SER A 242 6.85 -22.26 19.33
C SER A 242 5.53 -21.56 18.98
N ALA A 243 5.58 -20.30 18.53
CA ALA A 243 4.39 -19.52 18.23
C ALA A 243 3.62 -20.10 17.04
N THR A 244 2.30 -20.11 17.13
CA THR A 244 1.39 -20.60 16.07
C THR A 244 1.34 -19.69 14.85
N SER A 245 1.82 -18.44 14.98
CA SER A 245 1.94 -17.48 13.88
C SER A 245 3.30 -16.79 13.96
N VAL A 246 3.90 -16.58 12.80
CA VAL A 246 5.20 -15.89 12.64
C VAL A 246 5.18 -14.47 13.20
N LEU A 247 4.04 -13.80 13.16
CA LEU A 247 3.86 -12.46 13.74
C LEU A 247 3.92 -12.44 15.28
N LEU A 248 3.61 -13.56 15.94
CA LEU A 248 3.67 -13.71 17.40
C LEU A 248 5.05 -14.13 17.91
N THR A 249 6.00 -14.38 17.01
CA THR A 249 7.39 -14.62 17.39
C THR A 249 8.04 -13.34 17.95
N PRO A 250 9.08 -13.44 18.79
CA PRO A 250 9.77 -12.27 19.33
C PRO A 250 10.22 -11.27 18.28
N ILE A 251 10.71 -11.76 17.13
CA ILE A 251 11.13 -10.91 16.00
C ILE A 251 9.92 -10.30 15.31
N GLY A 252 8.84 -11.06 15.09
CA GLY A 252 7.59 -10.57 14.51
C GLY A 252 6.96 -9.47 15.37
N VAL A 253 6.87 -9.69 16.69
CA VAL A 253 6.38 -8.68 17.64
C VAL A 253 7.26 -7.43 17.63
N LEU A 254 8.59 -7.57 17.62
CA LEU A 254 9.50 -6.42 17.51
C LEU A 254 9.25 -5.63 16.20
N GLY A 255 9.13 -6.30 15.09
CA GLY A 255 8.81 -5.66 13.80
C GLY A 255 7.48 -4.93 13.82
N LEU A 256 6.44 -5.53 14.40
CA LEU A 256 5.12 -4.91 14.58
C LEU A 256 5.19 -3.69 15.52
N VAL A 257 5.91 -3.78 16.64
CA VAL A 257 6.08 -2.66 17.57
C VAL A 257 6.81 -1.49 16.91
N LEU A 258 7.88 -1.75 16.18
CA LEU A 258 8.64 -0.70 15.49
C LEU A 258 7.82 -0.03 14.36
N THR A 259 7.11 -0.80 13.55
CA THR A 259 6.26 -0.26 12.48
C THR A 259 5.06 0.50 13.02
N SER A 260 4.39 -0.05 14.05
CA SER A 260 3.29 0.62 14.75
C SER A 260 3.77 1.89 15.45
N GLY A 261 4.93 1.86 16.10
CA GLY A 261 5.56 3.02 16.72
C GLY A 261 5.90 4.12 15.72
N ALA A 262 6.40 3.76 14.53
CA ALA A 262 6.64 4.70 13.44
C ALA A 262 5.34 5.36 12.96
N LEU A 263 4.29 4.56 12.79
CA LEU A 263 2.95 5.02 12.41
C LEU A 263 2.37 5.97 13.47
N LEU A 264 2.41 5.58 14.74
CA LEU A 264 1.92 6.41 15.85
C LEU A 264 2.71 7.73 15.96
N TRP A 265 4.03 7.69 15.78
CA TRP A 265 4.85 8.90 15.75
C TRP A 265 4.48 9.81 14.58
N TRP A 266 4.27 9.23 13.40
CA TRP A 266 3.82 9.97 12.22
C TRP A 266 2.43 10.58 12.46
N LEU A 267 1.46 9.79 12.96
CA LEU A 267 0.12 10.25 13.32
C LEU A 267 0.14 11.33 14.38
N ALA A 268 0.98 11.19 15.42
CA ALA A 268 1.17 12.22 16.44
C ALA A 268 1.72 13.52 15.85
N SER A 269 2.56 13.41 14.82
CA SER A 269 3.10 14.57 14.08
C SER A 269 2.05 15.23 13.17
N ALA A 270 1.02 14.49 12.78
CA ALA A 270 -0.09 14.94 11.93
C ALA A 270 -1.37 15.26 12.72
N ARG A 271 -1.31 15.35 14.05
CA ARG A 271 -2.46 15.50 14.95
C ARG A 271 -3.44 16.59 14.53
N GLU A 272 -2.94 17.75 14.08
CA GLU A 272 -3.77 18.87 13.65
C GLU A 272 -4.66 18.50 12.45
N VAL A 273 -4.10 17.81 11.48
CA VAL A 273 -4.83 17.33 10.28
C VAL A 273 -5.85 16.26 10.67
N LEU A 274 -5.45 15.31 11.52
CA LEU A 274 -6.31 14.20 11.96
C LEU A 274 -7.48 14.68 12.83
N ARG A 275 -7.27 15.70 13.70
CA ARG A 275 -8.36 16.30 14.49
C ARG A 275 -9.41 16.96 13.60
N ARG A 276 -8.99 17.57 12.49
CA ARG A 276 -9.91 18.19 11.51
C ARG A 276 -10.60 17.16 10.61
N ALA A 277 -10.02 15.97 10.46
CA ALA A 277 -10.56 14.91 9.61
C ALA A 277 -11.76 14.17 10.23
N ASP A 278 -12.07 14.40 11.54
CA ASP A 278 -13.19 13.76 12.25
C ASP A 278 -13.25 12.25 12.00
N LEU A 279 -12.16 11.56 12.38
CA LEU A 279 -12.00 10.12 12.17
C LEU A 279 -13.13 9.29 12.79
N LEU A 280 -13.68 9.76 13.93
CA LEU A 280 -14.81 9.10 14.60
C LEU A 280 -16.08 9.15 13.73
N GLY A 281 -16.38 10.30 13.12
CA GLY A 281 -17.51 10.43 12.20
C GLY A 281 -17.33 9.57 10.94
N ALA A 282 -16.11 9.46 10.40
CA ALA A 282 -15.83 8.62 9.23
C ALA A 282 -16.00 7.13 9.54
N VAL A 283 -15.60 6.67 10.73
CA VAL A 283 -15.78 5.28 11.17
C VAL A 283 -17.25 4.96 11.42
N LEU A 284 -18.00 5.89 12.04
CA LEU A 284 -19.43 5.71 12.35
C LEU A 284 -20.33 5.73 11.10
N ILE A 285 -19.92 6.38 10.01
CA ILE A 285 -20.65 6.37 8.73
C ILE A 285 -20.34 5.11 7.91
N GLY A 286 -19.19 4.48 8.16
CA GLY A 286 -18.76 3.26 7.46
C GLY A 286 -19.24 1.95 8.11
N THR A 287 -19.91 2.03 9.26
CA THR A 287 -20.55 0.90 9.96
C THR A 287 -22.04 0.95 9.81
#